data_ef8f17d3e9f8b8140d22cbfe0211fafa
#
_entry.id   ef8f17d3e9f8b8140d22cbfe0211fafa
#
_cell.length_a   1.000
_cell.length_b   1.000
_cell.length_c   1.000
_cell.angle_alpha   90.00
_cell.angle_beta   90.00
_cell.angle_gamma   90.00
#
_symmetry.space_group_name_H-M   'P 1'
#
loop_
_entity.id
_entity.type
_entity.pdbx_description
1 polymer ?
#
loop_
_entity_poly.entity_id
_entity_poly.type
_entity_poly.pdbx_seq_one_letter_code
_entity_poly.pdbx_strand_id
1 'polypeptide(L)'
;MSIKIGNRVFDGPHLLKDWDPLNFPAIYAVLMKPDPKNEPESYQLIYICESGEFSGLKSSLDHPKYESWFKEAGFKSNIYISAHVMPNSTFKDRKLLKNELISLYKPPCNDQ
;
A
#
# COMPACT_ATOMS: atom_id res chain seq x y z
N MET A 1 -15.63 0.51 1.97
CA MET A 1 -14.76 1.25 2.89
C MET A 1 -13.65 1.92 2.09
N SER A 2 -13.24 3.10 2.51
CA SER A 2 -12.19 3.83 1.82
C SER A 2 -11.40 4.68 2.81
N ILE A 3 -10.20 5.09 2.37
CA ILE A 3 -9.31 5.94 3.14
C ILE A 3 -8.72 6.99 2.20
N LYS A 4 -8.47 8.19 2.72
CA LYS A 4 -7.86 9.26 1.92
C LYS A 4 -6.36 9.33 2.20
N ILE A 5 -5.58 9.36 1.13
CA ILE A 5 -4.14 9.54 1.20
C ILE A 5 -3.79 10.63 0.18
N GLY A 6 -3.28 11.76 0.66
CA GLY A 6 -2.91 12.89 -0.20
C GLY A 6 -4.04 13.37 -1.09
N ASN A 7 -5.23 13.57 -0.55
CA ASN A 7 -6.43 14.00 -1.29
C ASN A 7 -6.97 12.99 -2.30
N ARG A 8 -6.42 11.77 -2.32
CA ARG A 8 -6.90 10.70 -3.19
C ARG A 8 -7.63 9.66 -2.37
N VAL A 9 -8.69 9.09 -2.93
CA VAL A 9 -9.48 8.05 -2.26
C VAL A 9 -8.90 6.68 -2.62
N PHE A 10 -8.53 5.92 -1.60
CA PHE A 10 -8.02 4.55 -1.75
C PHE A 10 -9.06 3.59 -1.19
N ASP A 11 -9.37 2.54 -1.94
CA ASP A 11 -10.29 1.50 -1.50
C ASP A 11 -9.60 0.62 -0.44
N GLY A 12 -10.31 0.32 0.62
CA GLY A 12 -9.80 -0.44 1.74
C GLY A 12 -9.73 0.40 3.01
N PRO A 13 -8.84 0.12 3.95
CA PRO A 13 -7.77 -0.91 3.92
C PRO A 13 -8.28 -2.33 4.05
N HIS A 14 -7.56 -3.25 3.42
CA HIS A 14 -7.80 -4.70 3.52
C HIS A 14 -6.59 -5.37 4.14
N LEU A 15 -6.80 -6.48 4.86
CA LEU A 15 -5.66 -7.27 5.34
C LEU A 15 -4.87 -7.81 4.15
N LEU A 16 -3.57 -7.58 4.13
CA LEU A 16 -2.73 -8.02 3.02
C LEU A 16 -2.78 -9.53 2.84
N LYS A 17 -2.79 -10.28 3.92
CA LYS A 17 -2.80 -11.75 3.89
C LYS A 17 -4.04 -12.34 3.23
N ASP A 18 -5.14 -11.57 3.17
CA ASP A 18 -6.41 -12.00 2.58
C ASP A 18 -6.70 -11.28 1.25
N TRP A 19 -5.72 -10.57 0.70
CA TRP A 19 -5.89 -9.73 -0.48
C TRP A 19 -5.07 -10.29 -1.64
N ASP A 20 -5.67 -10.32 -2.83
CA ASP A 20 -5.00 -10.69 -4.06
C ASP A 20 -4.76 -9.46 -4.92
N PRO A 21 -3.61 -9.39 -5.64
CA PRO A 21 -3.33 -8.26 -6.51
C PRO A 21 -4.42 -8.06 -7.56
N LEU A 22 -4.85 -6.82 -7.72
CA LEU A 22 -5.82 -6.45 -8.73
C LEU A 22 -5.16 -6.42 -10.10
N ASN A 23 -5.94 -6.72 -11.14
CA ASN A 23 -5.45 -6.71 -12.50
C ASN A 23 -5.75 -5.38 -13.20
N PHE A 24 -5.60 -4.28 -12.48
CA PHE A 24 -5.87 -2.92 -12.97
C PHE A 24 -4.70 -1.99 -12.72
N PRO A 25 -4.52 -0.97 -13.58
CA PRO A 25 -3.56 0.10 -13.28
C PRO A 25 -3.97 0.82 -12.00
N ALA A 26 -3.07 0.86 -11.02
CA ALA A 26 -3.37 1.43 -9.71
C ALA A 26 -2.11 1.83 -8.96
N ILE A 27 -2.31 2.67 -7.94
CA ILE A 27 -1.33 2.93 -6.91
C ILE A 27 -1.80 2.19 -5.66
N TYR A 28 -0.88 1.51 -5.00
CA TYR A 28 -1.17 0.78 -3.77
C TYR A 28 -0.46 1.41 -2.60
N ALA A 29 -1.15 1.44 -1.47
CA ALA A 29 -0.61 1.91 -0.20
C ALA A 29 -0.58 0.74 0.77
N VAL A 30 0.59 0.46 1.35
CA VAL A 30 0.74 -0.55 2.40
C VAL A 30 0.74 0.19 3.74
N LEU A 31 -0.08 -0.29 4.66
CA LEU A 31 -0.33 0.38 5.94
C LEU A 31 -0.19 -0.60 7.10
N MET A 32 -0.03 -0.05 8.28
CA MET A 32 -0.05 -0.81 9.54
C MET A 32 -0.79 -0.01 10.59
N LYS A 33 -1.19 -0.66 11.67
CA LYS A 33 -1.72 0.03 12.85
C LYS A 33 -0.61 0.14 13.89
N PRO A 34 -0.18 1.36 14.28
CA PRO A 34 0.83 1.50 15.33
C PRO A 34 0.40 0.91 16.66
N ASP A 35 -0.91 0.93 16.93
CA ASP A 35 -1.47 0.37 18.15
C ASP A 35 -2.73 -0.42 17.80
N PRO A 36 -2.56 -1.68 17.35
CA PRO A 36 -3.69 -2.45 16.82
C PRO A 36 -4.76 -2.81 17.83
N LYS A 37 -4.52 -2.61 19.13
CA LYS A 37 -5.48 -2.96 20.18
C LYS A 37 -6.34 -1.80 20.62
N ASN A 38 -6.02 -0.57 20.20
CA ASN A 38 -6.73 0.64 20.66
C ASN A 38 -7.69 1.17 19.59
N GLU A 39 -8.74 1.81 20.09
CA GLU A 39 -9.70 2.54 19.30
C GLU A 39 -9.58 4.05 19.57
N PRO A 40 -9.85 4.95 18.62
CA PRO A 40 -10.20 4.62 17.24
C PRO A 40 -9.01 4.08 16.45
N GLU A 41 -9.32 3.29 15.44
CA GLU A 41 -8.28 2.72 14.59
C GLU A 41 -7.57 3.82 13.82
N SER A 42 -6.24 3.81 13.85
CA SER A 42 -5.43 4.68 13.02
C SER A 42 -4.46 3.83 12.22
N TYR A 43 -4.15 4.30 11.01
CA TYR A 43 -3.26 3.59 10.10
C TYR A 43 -2.04 4.45 9.81
N GLN A 44 -0.88 3.83 9.76
CA GLN A 44 0.36 4.47 9.34
C GLN A 44 0.76 3.94 7.97
N LEU A 45 1.03 4.85 7.05
CA LEU A 45 1.50 4.50 5.71
C LEU A 45 2.96 4.10 5.78
N ILE A 46 3.29 2.88 5.31
CA ILE A 46 4.66 2.37 5.37
C ILE A 46 5.29 2.15 3.99
N TYR A 47 4.48 2.04 2.93
CA TYR A 47 5.02 1.83 1.58
C TYR A 47 4.01 2.29 0.53
N ILE A 48 4.51 2.88 -0.56
CA ILE A 48 3.70 3.23 -1.74
C ILE A 48 4.32 2.53 -2.95
N CYS A 49 3.50 1.88 -3.76
CA CYS A 49 3.96 1.26 -5.00
C CYS A 49 2.92 1.41 -6.10
N GLU A 50 3.34 1.13 -7.33
CA GLU A 50 2.42 1.09 -8.45
C GLU A 50 2.15 -0.36 -8.86
N SER A 51 1.07 -0.58 -9.61
CA SER A 51 0.53 -1.92 -9.89
C SER A 51 1.52 -2.87 -10.57
N GLY A 52 2.49 -2.35 -11.33
CA GLY A 52 3.48 -3.18 -12.00
C GLY A 52 4.34 -4.00 -11.02
N GLU A 53 4.49 -3.53 -9.78
CA GLU A 53 5.30 -4.25 -8.78
C GLU A 53 4.65 -5.56 -8.34
N PHE A 54 3.34 -5.72 -8.54
CA PHE A 54 2.64 -6.97 -8.23
C PHE A 54 2.45 -7.86 -9.46
N SER A 55 2.88 -7.40 -10.62
CA SER A 55 2.72 -8.14 -11.88
C SER A 55 3.47 -9.46 -11.83
N GLY A 56 2.78 -10.55 -12.14
CA GLY A 56 3.39 -11.88 -12.16
C GLY A 56 3.52 -12.56 -10.81
N LEU A 57 3.16 -11.88 -9.72
CA LEU A 57 3.19 -12.49 -8.39
C LEU A 57 1.95 -13.38 -8.18
N LYS A 58 2.15 -14.56 -7.61
CA LYS A 58 1.05 -15.46 -7.24
C LYS A 58 0.34 -15.00 -5.97
N SER A 59 1.08 -14.32 -5.10
CA SER A 59 0.56 -13.81 -3.82
C SER A 59 1.19 -12.45 -3.55
N SER A 60 0.42 -11.57 -2.91
CA SER A 60 0.93 -10.29 -2.45
C SER A 60 2.06 -10.45 -1.44
N LEU A 61 2.12 -11.60 -0.74
CA LEU A 61 3.17 -11.90 0.22
C LEU A 61 4.52 -12.21 -0.44
N ASP A 62 4.53 -12.41 -1.75
CA ASP A 62 5.75 -12.67 -2.52
C ASP A 62 6.45 -11.39 -2.97
N HIS A 63 5.89 -10.22 -2.63
CA HIS A 63 6.50 -8.95 -2.99
C HIS A 63 7.90 -8.82 -2.38
N PRO A 64 8.88 -8.29 -3.14
CA PRO A 64 10.27 -8.16 -2.63
C PRO A 64 10.40 -7.36 -1.34
N LYS A 65 9.47 -6.46 -1.07
CA LYS A 65 9.49 -5.63 0.14
C LYS A 65 8.70 -6.20 1.32
N TYR A 66 8.14 -7.40 1.18
CA TYR A 66 7.30 -7.96 2.23
C TYR A 66 8.00 -8.04 3.58
N GLU A 67 9.29 -8.42 3.60
CA GLU A 67 10.03 -8.49 4.84
C GLU A 67 10.15 -7.14 5.53
N SER A 68 10.34 -6.07 4.76
CA SER A 68 10.38 -4.71 5.29
C SER A 68 9.05 -4.33 5.92
N TRP A 69 7.94 -4.68 5.26
CA TRP A 69 6.61 -4.42 5.79
C TRP A 69 6.37 -5.19 7.08
N PHE A 70 6.80 -6.46 7.11
CA PHE A 70 6.65 -7.31 8.30
C PHE A 70 7.41 -6.73 9.48
N LYS A 71 8.64 -6.25 9.27
CA LYS A 71 9.43 -5.63 10.32
C LYS A 71 8.76 -4.38 10.89
N GLU A 72 8.23 -3.54 10.03
CA GLU A 72 7.54 -2.32 10.47
C GLU A 72 6.24 -2.63 11.22
N ALA A 73 5.46 -3.56 10.70
CA ALA A 73 4.15 -3.90 11.26
C ALA A 73 4.24 -4.78 12.51
N GLY A 74 5.32 -5.55 12.65
CA GLY A 74 5.54 -6.43 13.78
C GLY A 74 4.97 -7.83 13.62
N PHE A 75 3.86 -7.99 12.91
CA PHE A 75 3.26 -9.29 12.66
C PHE A 75 2.35 -9.26 11.43
N LYS A 76 2.12 -10.43 10.84
CA LYS A 76 1.46 -10.59 9.55
C LYS A 76 0.05 -9.98 9.50
N SER A 77 -0.75 -10.16 10.56
CA SER A 77 -2.12 -9.65 10.58
C SER A 77 -2.22 -8.16 10.87
N ASN A 78 -1.10 -7.45 10.93
CA ASN A 78 -1.06 -5.99 11.06
C ASN A 78 -0.58 -5.30 9.77
N ILE A 79 -0.55 -6.00 8.65
CA ILE A 79 -0.19 -5.41 7.36
C ILE A 79 -1.46 -5.27 6.53
N TYR A 80 -1.74 -4.03 6.09
CA TYR A 80 -2.95 -3.69 5.34
C TYR A 80 -2.57 -3.11 4.00
N ILE A 81 -3.49 -3.16 3.03
CA ILE A 81 -3.29 -2.59 1.70
C ILE A 81 -4.54 -1.85 1.25
N SER A 82 -4.34 -0.73 0.58
CA SER A 82 -5.40 0.05 -0.05
C SER A 82 -5.00 0.36 -1.48
N ALA A 83 -6.00 0.53 -2.35
CA ALA A 83 -5.78 0.74 -3.77
C ALA A 83 -6.47 1.99 -4.28
N HIS A 84 -5.74 2.78 -5.07
CA HIS A 84 -6.30 3.88 -5.85
C HIS A 84 -6.22 3.49 -7.32
N VAL A 85 -7.35 3.05 -7.89
CA VAL A 85 -7.42 2.59 -9.27
C VAL A 85 -7.30 3.78 -10.21
N MET A 86 -6.44 3.66 -11.23
CA MET A 86 -6.19 4.71 -12.20
C MET A 86 -6.44 4.18 -13.62
N PRO A 87 -7.73 4.01 -14.02
CA PRO A 87 -8.06 3.49 -15.36
C PRO A 87 -7.44 4.35 -16.44
N ASN A 88 -6.94 3.70 -17.50
CA ASN A 88 -6.35 4.38 -18.64
C ASN A 88 -5.08 5.17 -18.32
N SER A 89 -4.48 4.97 -17.15
CA SER A 89 -3.24 5.64 -16.81
C SER A 89 -2.05 4.95 -17.46
N THR A 90 -1.01 5.74 -17.75
CA THR A 90 0.28 5.20 -18.19
C THR A 90 1.15 4.91 -16.97
N PHE A 91 2.22 4.15 -17.18
CA PHE A 91 3.23 3.94 -16.12
C PHE A 91 3.76 5.28 -15.62
N LYS A 92 3.97 6.24 -16.53
CA LYS A 92 4.46 7.58 -16.19
C LYS A 92 3.49 8.30 -15.23
N ASP A 93 2.18 8.21 -15.52
CA ASP A 93 1.17 8.84 -14.66
C ASP A 93 1.22 8.26 -13.24
N ARG A 94 1.30 6.94 -13.14
CA ARG A 94 1.36 6.27 -11.84
C ARG A 94 2.65 6.57 -11.10
N LYS A 95 3.76 6.63 -11.82
CA LYS A 95 5.06 6.96 -11.23
C LYS A 95 5.08 8.37 -10.66
N LEU A 96 4.47 9.33 -11.37
CA LEU A 96 4.39 10.71 -10.89
C LEU A 96 3.59 10.79 -9.58
N LEU A 97 2.43 10.14 -9.52
CA LEU A 97 1.62 10.13 -8.30
C LEU A 97 2.34 9.39 -7.17
N LYS A 98 2.95 8.25 -7.46
CA LYS A 98 3.75 7.51 -6.50
C LYS A 98 4.83 8.40 -5.88
N ASN A 99 5.60 9.09 -6.71
CA ASN A 99 6.69 9.93 -6.25
C ASN A 99 6.18 11.12 -5.43
N GLU A 100 5.04 11.69 -5.82
CA GLU A 100 4.39 12.77 -5.05
C GLU A 100 4.03 12.30 -3.65
N LEU A 101 3.41 11.14 -3.54
CA LEU A 101 2.99 10.59 -2.25
C LEU A 101 4.19 10.18 -1.38
N ILE A 102 5.23 9.62 -1.99
CA ILE A 102 6.47 9.29 -1.26
C ILE A 102 7.11 10.56 -0.70
N SER A 103 7.16 11.61 -1.50
CA SER A 103 7.71 12.90 -1.07
C SER A 103 6.91 13.50 0.09
N LEU A 104 5.60 13.37 0.02
CA LEU A 104 4.69 13.95 1.02
C LEU A 104 4.70 13.19 2.35
N TYR A 105 4.70 11.87 2.30
CA TYR A 105 4.55 11.02 3.49
C TYR A 105 5.85 10.38 3.96
N LYS A 106 6.83 10.24 3.08
CA LYS A 106 8.12 9.61 3.38
C LYS A 106 7.95 8.24 4.06
N PRO A 107 7.25 7.29 3.41
CA PRO A 107 7.00 5.99 4.04
C PRO A 107 8.32 5.26 4.32
N PRO A 108 8.46 4.65 5.51
CA PRO A 108 9.75 4.08 5.91
C PRO A 108 10.26 2.96 5.00
N CYS A 109 9.38 2.17 4.42
CA CYS A 109 9.80 1.04 3.59
C CYS A 109 10.17 1.44 2.15
N ASN A 110 9.89 2.68 1.73
CA ASN A 110 10.29 3.18 0.42
C ASN A 110 11.75 3.64 0.37
N ASP A 111 12.36 3.88 1.52
CA ASP A 111 13.72 4.40 1.63
C ASP A 111 14.77 3.33 1.78
N GLN A 112 14.43 2.06 1.57
CA GLN A 112 15.35 0.94 1.77
C GLN A 112 15.82 0.35 0.46
#